data_2b152a21d51c5ab2bbaf23c618cc51c1
#
_entry.id   2b152a21d51c5ab2bbaf23c618cc51c1
#
_cell.length_a   1.000
_cell.length_b   1.000
_cell.length_c   1.000
_cell.angle_alpha   90.00
_cell.angle_beta   90.00
_cell.angle_gamma   90.00
#
_symmetry.space_group_name_H-M   'P 1'
#
loop_
_entity.id
_entity.type
_entity.pdbx_description
1 polymer ?
#
loop_
_entity_poly.entity_id
_entity_poly.type
_entity_poly.pdbx_seq_one_letter_code
_entity_poly.pdbx_strand_id
1 'polypeptide(L)'
;RHIPYDFKMDYYDSSAMFCSEVGSYAYKHSGIELWEFESTISSSGIINWLNDFGVENFVTQMPSDLEYDPMLSVVAEWRNKDILFQDHLDNAVMDALISRANKGENLDYNNWLLPIARTIKTYSFFLNLIGKDGIIPEGMDAQTALKNNDFVDRFNICKTSTESKIKSFREKNKYLPPYWQMVRMAEESL
;
A
#
# COMPACT_ATOMS: atom_id res chain seq x y z
N ARG A 1 21.68 5.75 10.45
CA ARG A 1 21.47 6.61 9.27
C ARG A 1 20.00 6.53 8.92
N HIS A 2 19.32 7.65 8.77
CA HIS A 2 17.95 7.67 8.25
C HIS A 2 18.02 7.43 6.73
N ILE A 3 17.36 6.37 6.27
CA ILE A 3 17.21 6.06 4.85
C ILE A 3 15.79 6.47 4.47
N PRO A 4 15.60 7.36 3.49
CA PRO A 4 14.25 7.77 3.06
C PRO A 4 13.49 6.61 2.41
N TYR A 5 12.17 6.71 2.41
CA TYR A 5 11.34 5.74 1.71
C TYR A 5 11.37 5.99 0.20
N ASP A 6 11.58 4.92 -0.57
CA ASP A 6 11.54 4.99 -2.04
C ASP A 6 10.12 4.82 -2.57
N PHE A 7 9.52 5.95 -2.98
CA PHE A 7 8.19 5.97 -3.62
C PHE A 7 8.22 5.55 -5.10
N LYS A 8 9.42 5.55 -5.74
CA LYS A 8 9.59 5.14 -7.14
C LYS A 8 9.71 3.63 -7.30
N MET A 9 9.95 2.93 -6.18
CA MET A 9 10.19 1.49 -6.13
C MET A 9 11.37 1.05 -7.01
N ASP A 10 12.48 1.82 -6.98
CA ASP A 10 13.71 1.45 -7.67
C ASP A 10 14.56 0.49 -6.82
N TYR A 11 14.37 -0.79 -7.05
CA TYR A 11 15.06 -1.86 -6.33
C TYR A 11 16.60 -1.81 -6.42
N TYR A 12 17.14 -1.07 -7.36
CA TYR A 12 18.60 -0.97 -7.58
C TYR A 12 19.24 0.28 -6.96
N ASP A 13 18.44 1.22 -6.43
CA ASP A 13 18.93 2.44 -5.77
C ASP A 13 18.80 2.36 -4.24
N SER A 14 19.85 1.88 -3.57
CA SER A 14 19.89 1.78 -2.11
C SER A 14 20.00 3.11 -1.35
N SER A 15 19.92 4.26 -2.02
CA SER A 15 19.91 5.57 -1.36
C SER A 15 18.57 5.89 -0.70
N ALA A 16 17.49 5.32 -1.22
CA ALA A 16 16.16 5.22 -0.64
C ALA A 16 15.71 3.76 -0.69
N MET A 17 14.82 3.33 0.18
CA MET A 17 14.39 1.92 0.23
C MET A 17 12.90 1.80 0.48
N PHE A 18 12.26 0.82 -0.15
CA PHE A 18 10.91 0.36 0.20
C PHE A 18 10.97 -0.96 1.00
N CYS A 19 9.83 -1.44 1.50
CA CYS A 19 9.77 -2.44 2.57
C CYS A 19 10.50 -3.76 2.27
N SER A 20 10.42 -4.30 1.05
CA SER A 20 11.09 -5.56 0.68
C SER A 20 12.62 -5.41 0.59
N GLU A 21 13.11 -4.28 0.10
CA GLU A 21 14.54 -4.02 0.02
C GLU A 21 15.22 -4.00 1.40
N VAL A 22 14.52 -3.48 2.42
CA VAL A 22 15.07 -3.45 3.79
C VAL A 22 15.42 -4.85 4.27
N GLY A 23 14.57 -5.84 3.98
CA GLY A 23 14.83 -7.25 4.28
C GLY A 23 16.02 -7.79 3.50
N SER A 24 15.99 -7.71 2.18
CA SER A 24 17.04 -8.21 1.29
C SER A 24 18.39 -7.52 1.58
N TYR A 25 18.39 -6.21 1.80
CA TYR A 25 19.59 -5.46 2.15
C TYR A 25 20.21 -5.91 3.50
N ALA A 26 19.37 -6.16 4.51
CA ALA A 26 19.84 -6.61 5.81
C ALA A 26 20.52 -7.98 5.71
N TYR A 27 19.95 -8.93 4.96
CA TYR A 27 20.56 -10.24 4.70
C TYR A 27 21.85 -10.11 3.91
N LYS A 28 21.84 -9.33 2.82
CA LYS A 28 23.03 -9.08 1.99
C LYS A 28 24.17 -8.43 2.80
N HIS A 29 23.84 -7.48 3.68
CA HIS A 29 24.84 -6.87 4.56
C HIS A 29 25.44 -7.87 5.58
N SER A 30 24.71 -8.91 5.90
CA SER A 30 25.17 -10.03 6.75
C SER A 30 25.88 -11.13 5.96
N GLY A 31 26.14 -10.94 4.67
CA GLY A 31 26.81 -11.91 3.79
C GLY A 31 25.90 -13.04 3.30
N ILE A 32 24.59 -12.88 3.38
CA ILE A 32 23.58 -13.84 2.91
C ILE A 32 22.90 -13.25 1.69
N GLU A 33 23.04 -13.90 0.54
CA GLU A 33 22.31 -13.57 -0.68
C GLU A 33 21.03 -14.40 -0.73
N LEU A 34 19.89 -13.72 -0.62
CA LEU A 34 18.58 -14.35 -0.79
C LEU A 34 18.29 -14.57 -2.27
N TRP A 35 17.41 -15.52 -2.56
CA TRP A 35 16.91 -15.72 -3.91
C TRP A 35 15.94 -14.59 -4.26
N GLU A 36 16.42 -13.64 -5.07
CA GLU A 36 15.65 -12.50 -5.51
C GLU A 36 14.72 -12.93 -6.65
N PHE A 37 13.42 -13.04 -6.35
CA PHE A 37 12.39 -13.30 -7.35
C PHE A 37 11.71 -12.00 -7.72
N GLU A 38 11.78 -11.64 -9.00
CA GLU A 38 11.16 -10.42 -9.51
C GLU A 38 9.67 -10.63 -9.76
N SER A 39 8.85 -9.75 -9.21
CA SER A 39 7.41 -9.67 -9.47
C SER A 39 7.13 -8.54 -10.44
N THR A 40 6.27 -8.78 -11.43
CA THR A 40 5.90 -7.80 -12.44
C THR A 40 4.45 -7.37 -12.26
N ILE A 41 4.23 -6.07 -12.17
CA ILE A 41 2.89 -5.48 -12.15
C ILE A 41 2.48 -5.22 -13.60
N SER A 42 1.46 -5.94 -14.09
CA SER A 42 1.04 -5.90 -15.49
C SER A 42 -0.36 -5.34 -15.75
N SER A 43 -1.17 -5.16 -14.68
CA SER A 43 -2.51 -4.61 -14.84
C SER A 43 -2.47 -3.11 -15.16
N SER A 44 -3.05 -2.70 -16.28
CA SER A 44 -3.06 -1.30 -16.72
C SER A 44 -3.74 -0.36 -15.73
N GLY A 45 -4.80 -0.79 -15.08
CA GLY A 45 -5.50 0.02 -14.07
C GLY A 45 -4.65 0.24 -12.83
N ILE A 46 -3.98 -0.81 -12.35
CA ILE A 46 -3.05 -0.72 -11.21
C ILE A 46 -1.84 0.15 -11.57
N ILE A 47 -1.27 -0.04 -12.76
CA ILE A 47 -0.14 0.77 -13.23
C ILE A 47 -0.51 2.26 -13.25
N ASN A 48 -1.70 2.63 -13.71
CA ASN A 48 -2.15 4.02 -13.71
C ASN A 48 -2.22 4.60 -12.28
N TRP A 49 -2.77 3.86 -11.32
CA TRP A 49 -2.83 4.32 -9.94
C TRP A 49 -1.45 4.38 -9.28
N LEU A 50 -0.58 3.41 -9.55
CA LEU A 50 0.79 3.41 -9.04
C LEU A 50 1.60 4.59 -9.61
N ASN A 51 1.43 4.93 -10.90
CA ASN A 51 1.98 6.15 -11.48
C ASN A 51 1.46 7.40 -10.75
N ASP A 52 0.17 7.41 -10.39
CA ASP A 52 -0.43 8.51 -9.62
C ASP A 52 0.18 8.64 -8.21
N PHE A 53 0.71 7.55 -7.64
CA PHE A 53 1.45 7.53 -6.38
C PHE A 53 2.95 7.82 -6.54
N GLY A 54 3.42 8.02 -7.76
CA GLY A 54 4.83 8.32 -8.06
C GLY A 54 5.70 7.08 -8.25
N VAL A 55 5.13 5.89 -8.36
CA VAL A 55 5.86 4.66 -8.71
C VAL A 55 6.28 4.72 -10.17
N GLU A 56 7.56 4.49 -10.43
CA GLU A 56 8.15 4.50 -11.78
C GLU A 56 8.60 3.10 -12.22
N ASN A 57 8.82 2.18 -11.28
CA ASN A 57 9.31 0.83 -11.53
C ASN A 57 8.23 -0.22 -11.21
N PHE A 58 7.91 -1.05 -12.19
CA PHE A 58 6.84 -2.07 -12.09
C PHE A 58 7.39 -3.50 -12.08
N VAL A 59 8.71 -3.64 -12.13
CA VAL A 59 9.44 -4.86 -11.82
C VAL A 59 10.05 -4.67 -10.44
N THR A 60 9.61 -5.44 -9.47
CA THR A 60 9.97 -5.23 -8.08
C THR A 60 9.94 -6.55 -7.32
N GLN A 61 10.34 -6.54 -6.07
CA GLN A 61 10.18 -7.67 -5.16
C GLN A 61 9.09 -7.37 -4.14
N MET A 62 8.16 -8.30 -3.98
CA MET A 62 7.12 -8.19 -2.96
C MET A 62 7.63 -8.77 -1.63
N PRO A 63 7.22 -8.23 -0.46
CA PRO A 63 7.60 -8.83 0.82
C PRO A 63 7.19 -10.30 0.97
N SER A 64 6.08 -10.69 0.35
CA SER A 64 5.59 -12.07 0.30
C SER A 64 6.51 -13.01 -0.48
N ASP A 65 7.32 -12.51 -1.39
CA ASP A 65 8.24 -13.33 -2.19
C ASP A 65 9.32 -13.96 -1.32
N LEU A 66 9.67 -13.32 -0.18
CA LEU A 66 10.59 -13.90 0.81
C LEU A 66 10.07 -15.21 1.42
N GLU A 67 8.75 -15.45 1.43
CA GLU A 67 8.17 -16.71 1.91
C GLU A 67 8.57 -17.90 1.02
N TYR A 68 8.84 -17.64 -0.24
CA TYR A 68 9.22 -18.66 -1.22
C TYR A 68 10.75 -18.85 -1.35
N ASP A 69 11.56 -18.04 -0.64
CA ASP A 69 13.00 -18.16 -0.69
C ASP A 69 13.47 -19.50 -0.08
N PRO A 70 14.18 -20.36 -0.84
CA PRO A 70 14.59 -21.68 -0.37
C PRO A 70 15.64 -21.64 0.74
N MET A 71 16.27 -20.50 0.99
CA MET A 71 17.25 -20.32 2.07
C MET A 71 16.59 -19.91 3.39
N LEU A 72 15.31 -19.53 3.36
CA LEU A 72 14.56 -19.12 4.54
C LEU A 72 13.69 -20.25 5.06
N SER A 73 13.45 -20.26 6.36
CA SER A 73 12.48 -21.15 7.00
C SER A 73 11.68 -20.40 8.05
N VAL A 74 10.41 -20.72 8.15
CA VAL A 74 9.53 -20.14 9.20
C VAL A 74 10.02 -20.67 10.56
N VAL A 75 10.48 -19.78 11.42
CA VAL A 75 10.93 -20.09 12.78
C VAL A 75 9.84 -19.88 13.83
N ALA A 76 8.88 -19.00 13.55
CA ALA A 76 7.75 -18.73 14.45
C ALA A 76 6.58 -18.11 13.66
N GLU A 77 5.37 -18.41 14.06
CA GLU A 77 4.15 -17.87 13.50
C GLU A 77 3.21 -17.46 14.63
N TRP A 78 2.68 -16.23 14.56
CA TRP A 78 1.66 -15.73 15.48
C TRP A 78 0.35 -15.52 14.76
N ARG A 79 -0.69 -16.20 15.22
CA ARG A 79 -2.04 -16.06 14.65
C ARG A 79 -2.98 -15.40 15.66
N ASN A 80 -3.56 -14.28 15.27
CA ASN A 80 -4.62 -13.62 16.00
C ASN A 80 -5.86 -13.50 15.11
N LYS A 81 -7.02 -13.97 15.59
CA LYS A 81 -8.25 -14.00 14.79
C LYS A 81 -8.76 -12.62 14.41
N ASP A 82 -8.57 -11.63 15.27
CA ASP A 82 -9.04 -10.26 15.01
C ASP A 82 -8.13 -9.57 13.98
N ILE A 83 -6.82 -9.79 14.08
CA ILE A 83 -5.86 -9.30 13.07
C ILE A 83 -6.13 -9.98 11.72
N LEU A 84 -6.33 -11.29 11.69
CA LEU A 84 -6.66 -12.02 10.46
C LEU A 84 -7.97 -11.54 9.84
N PHE A 85 -8.97 -11.23 10.66
CA PHE A 85 -10.23 -10.65 10.17
C PHE A 85 -10.01 -9.26 9.55
N GLN A 86 -9.22 -8.40 10.19
CA GLN A 86 -8.89 -7.08 9.65
C GLN A 86 -8.10 -7.19 8.34
N ASP A 87 -7.14 -8.11 8.26
CA ASP A 87 -6.40 -8.39 7.04
C ASP A 87 -7.33 -8.85 5.89
N HIS A 88 -8.24 -9.78 6.15
CA HIS A 88 -9.23 -10.19 5.15
C HIS A 88 -10.15 -9.06 4.72
N LEU A 89 -10.54 -8.18 5.66
CA LEU A 89 -11.36 -7.01 5.34
C LEU A 89 -10.58 -6.02 4.45
N ASP A 90 -9.34 -5.73 4.81
CA ASP A 90 -8.48 -4.82 4.07
C ASP A 90 -8.19 -5.36 2.65
N ASN A 91 -7.88 -6.64 2.53
CA ASN A 91 -7.68 -7.30 1.25
C ASN A 91 -8.95 -7.29 0.39
N ALA A 92 -10.13 -7.52 0.96
CA ALA A 92 -11.39 -7.47 0.23
C ALA A 92 -11.71 -6.05 -0.29
N VAL A 93 -11.39 -5.02 0.50
CA VAL A 93 -11.51 -3.62 0.07
C VAL A 93 -10.51 -3.29 -1.04
N MET A 94 -9.27 -3.76 -0.91
CA MET A 94 -8.25 -3.60 -1.95
C MET A 94 -8.66 -4.28 -3.26
N ASP A 95 -9.16 -5.51 -3.22
CA ASP A 95 -9.65 -6.22 -4.42
C ASP A 95 -10.77 -5.44 -5.11
N ALA A 96 -11.69 -4.85 -4.35
CA ALA A 96 -12.76 -4.02 -4.90
C ALA A 96 -12.21 -2.73 -5.55
N LEU A 97 -11.27 -2.05 -4.92
CA LEU A 97 -10.60 -0.86 -5.47
C LEU A 97 -9.80 -1.20 -6.73
N ILE A 98 -9.04 -2.29 -6.72
CA ILE A 98 -8.31 -2.80 -7.89
C ILE A 98 -9.27 -3.11 -9.04
N SER A 99 -10.43 -3.71 -8.75
CA SER A 99 -11.48 -3.95 -9.74
C SER A 99 -11.96 -2.64 -10.40
N ARG A 100 -12.11 -1.57 -9.62
CA ARG A 100 -12.46 -0.23 -10.12
C ARG A 100 -11.34 0.38 -10.97
N ALA A 101 -10.09 0.31 -10.52
CA ALA A 101 -8.93 0.75 -11.28
C ALA A 101 -8.86 0.05 -12.65
N ASN A 102 -9.10 -1.26 -12.68
CA ASN A 102 -9.11 -2.06 -13.91
C ASN A 102 -10.28 -1.72 -14.85
N LYS A 103 -11.36 -1.14 -14.33
CA LYS A 103 -12.48 -0.58 -15.13
C LYS A 103 -12.20 0.85 -15.61
N GLY A 104 -11.02 1.40 -15.33
CA GLY A 104 -10.58 2.72 -15.79
C GLY A 104 -10.94 3.86 -14.84
N GLU A 105 -11.31 3.56 -13.60
CA GLU A 105 -11.51 4.63 -12.59
C GLU A 105 -10.15 5.21 -12.19
N ASN A 106 -10.05 6.54 -12.20
CA ASN A 106 -8.83 7.26 -11.86
C ASN A 106 -8.91 7.80 -10.43
N LEU A 107 -7.75 7.98 -9.81
CA LEU A 107 -7.62 8.80 -8.62
C LEU A 107 -7.72 10.28 -9.00
N ASP A 108 -8.44 11.05 -8.20
CA ASP A 108 -8.68 12.46 -8.45
C ASP A 108 -8.27 13.30 -7.23
N TYR A 109 -8.18 14.58 -7.41
CA TYR A 109 -7.98 15.53 -6.33
C TYR A 109 -8.61 16.88 -6.69
N ASN A 110 -9.03 17.59 -5.65
CA ASN A 110 -9.56 18.93 -5.86
C ASN A 110 -8.40 19.91 -6.13
N ASN A 111 -8.32 20.40 -7.37
CA ASN A 111 -7.31 21.38 -7.82
C ASN A 111 -7.22 22.61 -6.91
N TRP A 112 -8.32 22.98 -6.25
CA TRP A 112 -8.35 24.09 -5.30
C TRP A 112 -7.47 23.83 -4.05
N LEU A 113 -7.24 22.58 -3.69
CA LEU A 113 -6.36 22.21 -2.56
C LEU A 113 -4.88 22.23 -2.93
N LEU A 114 -4.52 22.25 -4.20
CA LEU A 114 -3.14 22.16 -4.64
C LEU A 114 -2.24 23.29 -4.12
N PRO A 115 -2.66 24.58 -4.05
CA PRO A 115 -1.84 25.63 -3.44
C PRO A 115 -1.58 25.38 -1.95
N ILE A 116 -2.57 24.85 -1.24
CA ILE A 116 -2.45 24.50 0.19
C ILE A 116 -1.46 23.34 0.35
N ALA A 117 -1.61 22.28 -0.44
CA ALA A 117 -0.70 21.13 -0.41
C ALA A 117 0.75 21.51 -0.73
N ARG A 118 0.98 22.45 -1.68
CA ARG A 118 2.31 22.98 -1.98
C ARG A 118 2.91 23.75 -0.80
N THR A 119 2.09 24.51 -0.07
CA THR A 119 2.53 25.21 1.15
C THR A 119 2.91 24.22 2.25
N ILE A 120 2.10 23.16 2.45
CA ILE A 120 2.39 22.08 3.38
C ILE A 120 3.67 21.35 2.98
N LYS A 121 3.89 21.08 1.68
CA LYS A 121 5.13 20.46 1.20
C LYS A 121 6.36 21.32 1.48
N THR A 122 6.26 22.63 1.26
CA THR A 122 7.35 23.56 1.60
C THR A 122 7.65 23.54 3.10
N TYR A 123 6.62 23.54 3.94
CA TYR A 123 6.79 23.42 5.40
C TYR A 123 7.42 22.07 5.79
N SER A 124 6.97 20.98 5.17
CA SER A 124 7.53 19.63 5.37
C SER A 124 9.01 19.55 5.00
N PHE A 125 9.42 20.23 3.92
CA PHE A 125 10.83 20.32 3.52
C PHE A 125 11.68 20.97 4.64
N PHE A 126 11.21 22.07 5.23
CA PHE A 126 11.93 22.71 6.34
C PHE A 126 11.98 21.81 7.58
N LEU A 127 10.92 21.06 7.88
CA LEU A 127 10.93 20.10 9.00
C LEU A 127 11.96 19.00 8.78
N ASN A 128 12.01 18.42 7.57
CA ASN A 128 12.97 17.38 7.21
C ASN A 128 14.42 17.89 7.32
N LEU A 129 14.67 19.15 6.95
CA LEU A 129 15.99 19.77 7.05
C LEU A 129 16.53 19.86 8.50
N ILE A 130 15.63 19.95 9.47
CA ILE A 130 15.96 19.97 10.91
C ILE A 130 15.80 18.59 11.57
N GLY A 131 15.67 17.52 10.78
CA GLY A 131 15.58 16.14 11.27
C GLY A 131 14.22 15.78 11.90
N LYS A 132 13.14 16.49 11.53
CA LYS A 132 11.76 16.17 11.91
C LYS A 132 10.98 15.70 10.70
N ASP A 133 10.10 14.74 10.91
CA ASP A 133 9.23 14.25 9.84
C ASP A 133 8.23 15.33 9.40
N GLY A 134 8.20 15.57 8.09
CA GLY A 134 7.22 16.47 7.47
C GLY A 134 5.86 15.79 7.29
N ILE A 135 4.80 16.59 7.15
CA ILE A 135 3.42 16.09 6.89
C ILE A 135 3.35 15.37 5.53
N ILE A 136 4.03 15.91 4.52
CA ILE A 136 4.20 15.25 3.22
C ILE A 136 5.60 14.67 3.20
N PRO A 137 5.74 13.34 3.01
CA PRO A 137 7.02 12.66 3.03
C PRO A 137 8.05 13.24 2.05
N GLU A 138 9.32 13.07 2.36
CA GLU A 138 10.40 13.34 1.42
C GLU A 138 10.24 12.44 0.19
N GLY A 139 10.49 12.98 -1.01
CA GLY A 139 10.29 12.24 -2.26
C GLY A 139 8.86 12.30 -2.85
N MET A 140 7.84 12.65 -2.07
CA MET A 140 6.47 12.80 -2.57
C MET A 140 6.16 14.25 -2.91
N ASP A 141 5.60 14.54 -4.10
CA ASP A 141 5.13 15.87 -4.46
C ASP A 141 3.73 16.19 -3.90
N ALA A 142 3.28 17.44 -4.03
CA ALA A 142 2.01 17.89 -3.48
C ALA A 142 0.79 17.30 -4.23
N GLN A 143 0.91 17.01 -5.50
CA GLN A 143 -0.16 16.43 -6.30
C GLN A 143 -0.33 14.95 -5.96
N THR A 144 0.78 14.22 -5.90
CA THR A 144 0.83 12.82 -5.47
C THR A 144 0.26 12.64 -4.06
N ALA A 145 0.59 13.57 -3.14
CA ALA A 145 0.04 13.55 -1.79
C ALA A 145 -1.49 13.70 -1.76
N LEU A 146 -2.06 14.55 -2.63
CA LEU A 146 -3.51 14.72 -2.72
C LEU A 146 -4.20 13.49 -3.33
N LYS A 147 -3.60 12.86 -4.35
CA LYS A 147 -4.13 11.60 -4.93
C LYS A 147 -4.06 10.45 -3.94
N ASN A 148 -2.97 10.36 -3.18
CA ASN A 148 -2.83 9.38 -2.11
C ASN A 148 -3.91 9.58 -1.03
N ASN A 149 -4.21 10.83 -0.69
CA ASN A 149 -5.29 11.13 0.26
C ASN A 149 -6.67 10.70 -0.28
N ASP A 150 -6.97 10.94 -1.56
CA ASP A 150 -8.21 10.47 -2.21
C ASP A 150 -8.33 8.95 -2.13
N PHE A 151 -7.23 8.22 -2.41
CA PHE A 151 -7.20 6.76 -2.26
C PHE A 151 -7.47 6.32 -0.82
N VAL A 152 -6.79 6.94 0.16
CA VAL A 152 -6.96 6.61 1.59
C VAL A 152 -8.40 6.89 2.05
N ASP A 153 -8.99 7.98 1.60
CA ASP A 153 -10.38 8.33 1.92
C ASP A 153 -11.36 7.30 1.32
N ARG A 154 -11.20 6.93 0.06
CA ARG A 154 -11.99 5.89 -0.61
C ARG A 154 -11.85 4.55 0.11
N PHE A 155 -10.62 4.16 0.44
CA PHE A 155 -10.34 2.94 1.19
C PHE A 155 -11.06 2.92 2.53
N ASN A 156 -10.95 3.97 3.33
CA ASN A 156 -11.55 4.06 4.66
C ASN A 156 -13.09 4.07 4.61
N ILE A 157 -13.69 4.80 3.66
CA ILE A 157 -15.15 4.83 3.47
C ILE A 157 -15.64 3.43 3.08
N CYS A 158 -15.01 2.80 2.09
CA CYS A 158 -15.34 1.45 1.65
C CYS A 158 -15.18 0.44 2.80
N LYS A 159 -14.06 0.48 3.53
CA LYS A 159 -13.79 -0.40 4.68
C LYS A 159 -14.87 -0.28 5.74
N THR A 160 -15.21 0.94 6.16
CA THR A 160 -16.23 1.18 7.19
C THR A 160 -17.61 0.65 6.75
N SER A 161 -18.00 0.91 5.50
CA SER A 161 -19.26 0.41 4.94
C SER A 161 -19.28 -1.12 4.87
N THR A 162 -18.19 -1.73 4.39
CA THR A 162 -18.03 -3.18 4.27
C THR A 162 -18.08 -3.86 5.62
N GLU A 163 -17.37 -3.33 6.61
CA GLU A 163 -17.39 -3.85 7.99
C GLU A 163 -18.79 -3.85 8.59
N SER A 164 -19.56 -2.78 8.34
CA SER A 164 -20.96 -2.70 8.77
C SER A 164 -21.83 -3.79 8.13
N LYS A 165 -21.67 -4.04 6.82
CA LYS A 165 -22.38 -5.11 6.10
C LYS A 165 -22.00 -6.50 6.63
N ILE A 166 -20.71 -6.73 6.89
CA ILE A 166 -20.22 -7.99 7.47
C ILE A 166 -20.80 -8.22 8.86
N LYS A 167 -20.84 -7.18 9.70
CA LYS A 167 -21.46 -7.25 11.02
C LYS A 167 -22.94 -7.65 10.94
N SER A 168 -23.69 -7.00 10.08
CA SER A 168 -25.11 -7.29 9.84
C SER A 168 -25.31 -8.73 9.32
N PHE A 169 -24.44 -9.20 8.42
CA PHE A 169 -24.44 -10.57 7.93
C PHE A 169 -24.18 -11.57 9.06
N ARG A 170 -23.18 -11.32 9.90
CA ARG A 170 -22.82 -12.17 11.05
C ARG A 170 -23.94 -12.26 12.08
N GLU A 171 -24.61 -11.14 12.36
CA GLU A 171 -25.75 -11.10 13.29
C GLU A 171 -26.90 -11.98 12.79
N LYS A 172 -27.18 -11.94 11.48
CA LYS A 172 -28.24 -12.71 10.85
C LYS A 172 -27.91 -14.19 10.70
N ASN A 173 -26.70 -14.50 10.23
CA ASN A 173 -26.33 -15.86 9.82
C ASN A 173 -25.55 -16.64 10.89
N LYS A 174 -25.04 -15.97 11.94
CA LYS A 174 -24.23 -16.53 13.03
C LYS A 174 -22.84 -17.03 12.64
N TYR A 175 -22.36 -16.69 11.43
CA TYR A 175 -20.99 -16.93 10.96
C TYR A 175 -20.49 -15.74 10.12
N LEU A 176 -19.18 -15.68 9.89
CA LEU A 176 -18.58 -14.65 9.02
C LEU A 176 -18.81 -14.99 7.54
N PRO A 177 -19.05 -13.99 6.67
CA PRO A 177 -19.14 -14.26 5.24
C PRO A 177 -17.82 -14.84 4.72
N PRO A 178 -17.83 -15.74 3.72
CA PRO A 178 -16.63 -16.18 3.05
C PRO A 178 -15.97 -15.01 2.29
N TYR A 179 -14.67 -15.10 2.03
CA TYR A 179 -13.88 -14.02 1.46
C TYR A 179 -14.48 -13.41 0.19
N TRP A 180 -14.89 -14.24 -0.77
CA TRP A 180 -15.51 -13.74 -2.01
C TRP A 180 -16.77 -12.90 -1.77
N GLN A 181 -17.50 -13.19 -0.70
CA GLN A 181 -18.69 -12.42 -0.32
C GLN A 181 -18.29 -11.10 0.36
N MET A 182 -17.17 -11.08 1.09
CA MET A 182 -16.59 -9.83 1.62
C MET A 182 -16.17 -8.90 0.47
N VAL A 183 -15.49 -9.43 -0.56
CA VAL A 183 -15.14 -8.68 -1.77
C VAL A 183 -16.39 -8.10 -2.43
N ARG A 184 -17.45 -8.89 -2.60
CA ARG A 184 -18.70 -8.39 -3.17
C ARG A 184 -19.34 -7.29 -2.32
N MET A 185 -19.33 -7.42 -0.99
CA MET A 185 -19.80 -6.37 -0.07
C MET A 185 -18.97 -5.10 -0.18
N ALA A 186 -17.67 -5.22 -0.43
CA ALA A 186 -16.78 -4.09 -0.67
C ALA A 186 -17.09 -3.42 -2.02
N GLU A 187 -17.26 -4.19 -3.10
CA GLU A 187 -17.69 -3.67 -4.41
C GLU A 187 -19.02 -2.91 -4.35
N GLU A 188 -19.97 -3.38 -3.54
CA GLU A 188 -21.26 -2.72 -3.29
C GLU A 188 -21.14 -1.50 -2.37
N SER A 189 -19.97 -1.24 -1.80
CA SER A 189 -19.69 -0.14 -0.87
C SER A 189 -18.92 1.02 -1.51
N LEU A 190 -18.43 0.82 -2.74
CA LEU A 190 -17.80 1.79 -3.61
C LEU A 190 -18.84 2.44 -4.53
#